data_22f3136c632fe5d6f5d247f01bc36b53
#
_entry.id   22f3136c632fe5d6f5d247f01bc36b53
#
_cell.length_a   1.000
_cell.length_b   1.000
_cell.length_c   1.000
_cell.angle_alpha   90.00
_cell.angle_beta   90.00
_cell.angle_gamma   90.00
#
_symmetry.space_group_name_H-M   'P 1'
#
loop_
_entity.id
_entity.type
_entity.pdbx_description
1 polymer ?
#
loop_
_entity_poly.entity_id
_entity_poly.type
_entity_poly.pdbx_seq_one_letter_code
_entity_poly.pdbx_strand_id
1 'polypeptide(L)'
;DMHLANRNGDLNQFDDFCRDLNAQRATCQGQKVYALTLGDMTWDIYWYSNNYGLPQYLSTVNSGLSGLTMFHTMGNHDNNYQSTSDLAAESEYRSLIAPTYYSFNLGKVHYVVLDDIDCDTYDGTADRNYVKRITSRQLEWLEKDLSYVPKSIPIVMAMHAQVYYPTATGFKVDHDSESSNSLFSLLSGYTVHFVTGHTHYNFNVTPEDNVTRG
;
A
#
# COMPACT_ATOMS: atom_id res chain seq x y z
N ASP A 1 4.23 -6.56 -1.40
CA ASP A 1 5.37 -7.03 -0.57
C ASP A 1 6.46 -7.63 -1.45
N MET A 2 7.20 -6.79 -2.18
CA MET A 2 8.30 -7.24 -3.05
C MET A 2 9.59 -7.45 -2.26
N HIS A 3 9.84 -6.64 -1.25
CA HIS A 3 11.01 -6.66 -0.38
C HIS A 3 12.34 -6.70 -1.14
N LEU A 4 12.44 -5.92 -2.22
CA LEU A 4 13.69 -5.86 -2.99
C LEU A 4 14.81 -5.24 -2.14
N ALA A 5 15.91 -5.94 -2.03
CA ALA A 5 17.00 -5.58 -1.13
C ALA A 5 18.39 -5.95 -1.67
N ASN A 6 18.48 -6.35 -2.94
CA ASN A 6 19.71 -6.85 -3.56
C ASN A 6 20.32 -8.03 -2.75
N ARG A 7 19.50 -9.03 -2.45
CA ARG A 7 19.91 -10.19 -1.68
C ARG A 7 19.19 -11.46 -2.15
N ASN A 8 19.82 -12.59 -1.95
CA ASN A 8 19.24 -13.93 -2.19
C ASN A 8 18.66 -14.12 -3.60
N GLY A 9 19.11 -13.33 -4.59
CA GLY A 9 18.61 -13.42 -5.95
C GLY A 9 17.24 -12.74 -6.19
N ASP A 10 16.78 -11.90 -5.28
CA ASP A 10 15.51 -11.18 -5.37
C ASP A 10 15.39 -10.34 -6.65
N LEU A 11 16.46 -9.66 -7.06
CA LEU A 11 16.47 -8.87 -8.30
C LEU A 11 16.32 -9.74 -9.55
N ASN A 12 16.92 -10.94 -9.58
CA ASN A 12 16.76 -11.87 -10.69
C ASN A 12 15.31 -12.39 -10.75
N GLN A 13 14.70 -12.68 -9.60
CA GLN A 13 13.29 -13.09 -9.53
C GLN A 13 12.37 -11.95 -10.00
N PHE A 14 12.71 -10.72 -9.65
CA PHE A 14 11.97 -9.55 -10.13
C PHE A 14 12.12 -9.34 -11.64
N ASP A 15 13.30 -9.57 -12.21
CA ASP A 15 13.51 -9.52 -13.67
C ASP A 15 12.68 -10.59 -14.38
N ASP A 16 12.57 -11.80 -13.82
CA ASP A 16 11.70 -12.85 -14.36
C ASP A 16 10.23 -12.41 -14.31
N PHE A 17 9.77 -11.83 -13.20
CA PHE A 17 8.43 -11.26 -13.08
C PHE A 17 8.20 -10.15 -14.12
N CYS A 18 9.15 -9.23 -14.30
CA CYS A 18 9.04 -8.15 -15.28
C CYS A 18 8.90 -8.69 -16.71
N ARG A 19 9.68 -9.73 -17.06
CA ARG A 19 9.59 -10.38 -18.36
C ARG A 19 8.21 -10.98 -18.59
N ASP A 20 7.67 -11.70 -17.60
CA ASP A 20 6.36 -12.33 -17.71
C ASP A 20 5.23 -11.29 -17.77
N LEU A 21 5.30 -10.24 -16.95
CA LEU A 21 4.33 -9.15 -17.00
C LEU A 21 4.35 -8.41 -18.34
N ASN A 22 5.54 -8.13 -18.89
CA ASN A 22 5.67 -7.49 -20.18
C ASN A 22 5.13 -8.38 -21.32
N ALA A 23 5.32 -9.70 -21.25
CA ALA A 23 4.72 -10.64 -22.20
C ALA A 23 3.18 -10.61 -22.12
N GLN A 24 2.61 -10.58 -20.92
CA GLN A 24 1.16 -10.44 -20.76
C GLN A 24 0.65 -9.08 -21.26
N ARG A 25 1.33 -7.98 -20.94
CA ARG A 25 0.97 -6.65 -21.47
C ARG A 25 0.89 -6.62 -23.00
N ALA A 26 1.79 -7.31 -23.67
CA ALA A 26 1.81 -7.39 -25.15
C ALA A 26 0.54 -8.08 -25.69
N THR A 27 -0.14 -8.91 -24.92
CA THR A 27 -1.41 -9.55 -25.32
C THR A 27 -2.64 -8.67 -25.15
N CYS A 28 -2.53 -7.53 -24.45
CA CYS A 28 -3.68 -6.67 -24.11
C CYS A 28 -4.20 -5.81 -25.29
N GLN A 29 -3.69 -5.99 -26.51
CA GLN A 29 -4.21 -5.46 -27.77
C GLN A 29 -4.66 -3.98 -27.73
N GLY A 30 -3.79 -3.10 -27.21
CA GLY A 30 -4.06 -1.65 -27.16
C GLY A 30 -4.86 -1.19 -25.93
N GLN A 31 -5.26 -2.08 -25.05
CA GLN A 31 -5.79 -1.69 -23.75
C GLN A 31 -4.67 -1.15 -22.86
N LYS A 32 -4.97 -0.11 -22.08
CA LYS A 32 -4.02 0.42 -21.09
C LYS A 32 -3.93 -0.52 -19.91
N VAL A 33 -2.70 -0.87 -19.55
CA VAL A 33 -2.38 -1.67 -18.36
C VAL A 33 -1.76 -0.74 -17.33
N TYR A 34 -2.16 -0.89 -16.09
CA TYR A 34 -1.67 -0.15 -14.94
C TYR A 34 -1.21 -1.14 -13.87
N ALA A 35 -0.28 -0.73 -13.04
CA ALA A 35 0.11 -1.47 -11.85
C ALA A 35 -0.22 -0.66 -10.60
N LEU A 36 -0.61 -1.34 -9.52
CA LEU A 36 -0.79 -0.78 -8.20
C LEU A 36 0.03 -1.65 -7.23
N THR A 37 1.02 -1.06 -6.58
CA THR A 37 1.76 -1.75 -5.52
C THR A 37 1.01 -1.62 -4.19
N LEU A 38 1.18 -2.61 -3.32
CA LEU A 38 0.53 -2.63 -2.01
C LEU A 38 1.54 -2.47 -0.86
N GLY A 39 2.59 -1.70 -1.11
CA GLY A 39 3.64 -1.42 -0.12
C GLY A 39 4.73 -2.50 -0.05
N ASP A 40 5.72 -2.26 0.81
CA ASP A 40 6.90 -3.09 1.00
C ASP A 40 7.61 -3.41 -0.32
N MET A 41 7.87 -2.36 -1.07
CA MET A 41 8.58 -2.44 -2.35
C MET A 41 10.07 -2.71 -2.13
N THR A 42 10.61 -2.13 -1.08
CA THR A 42 11.99 -2.32 -0.62
C THR A 42 12.01 -2.98 0.76
N TRP A 43 13.20 -3.18 1.30
CA TRP A 43 13.38 -3.65 2.66
C TRP A 43 14.38 -2.77 3.38
N ASP A 44 13.90 -1.77 4.09
CA ASP A 44 14.67 -0.65 4.68
C ASP A 44 15.82 -1.07 5.58
N ILE A 45 15.74 -2.22 6.31
CA ILE A 45 16.87 -2.71 7.10
C ILE A 45 18.11 -3.02 6.27
N TYR A 46 17.95 -3.18 4.95
CA TYR A 46 19.04 -3.42 4.00
C TYR A 46 19.39 -2.21 3.15
N TRP A 47 18.69 -1.07 3.29
CA TRP A 47 18.96 0.11 2.47
C TRP A 47 20.43 0.52 2.52
N TYR A 48 21.00 0.52 3.72
CA TYR A 48 22.37 0.96 3.93
C TYR A 48 23.38 -0.18 3.74
N SER A 49 23.09 -1.36 4.23
CA SER A 49 24.03 -2.51 4.16
C SER A 49 24.19 -3.07 2.76
N ASN A 50 23.13 -3.08 1.97
CA ASN A 50 23.13 -3.63 0.61
C ASN A 50 23.13 -2.53 -0.46
N ASN A 51 23.13 -1.26 -0.05
CA ASN A 51 23.02 -0.10 -0.94
C ASN A 51 21.84 -0.24 -1.91
N TYR A 52 20.67 -0.64 -1.38
CA TYR A 52 19.45 -0.83 -2.13
C TYR A 52 18.25 -0.25 -1.39
N GLY A 53 17.87 0.96 -1.74
CA GLY A 53 16.71 1.68 -1.21
C GLY A 53 15.75 2.12 -2.31
N LEU A 54 14.94 3.12 -2.03
CA LEU A 54 13.92 3.62 -2.97
C LEU A 54 14.50 4.13 -4.30
N PRO A 55 15.67 4.80 -4.37
CA PRO A 55 16.28 5.19 -5.65
C PRO A 55 16.61 3.98 -6.53
N GLN A 56 17.19 2.92 -5.94
CA GLN A 56 17.54 1.70 -6.67
C GLN A 56 16.28 0.94 -7.10
N TYR A 57 15.27 0.87 -6.24
CA TYR A 57 13.96 0.35 -6.60
C TYR A 57 13.40 1.04 -7.84
N LEU A 58 13.34 2.36 -7.87
CA LEU A 58 12.85 3.11 -9.03
C LEU A 58 13.66 2.81 -10.30
N SER A 59 14.99 2.72 -10.18
CA SER A 59 15.84 2.36 -11.31
C SER A 59 15.51 0.97 -11.85
N THR A 60 15.36 0.00 -10.96
CA THR A 60 15.02 -1.39 -11.29
C THR A 60 13.67 -1.49 -11.99
N VAL A 61 12.65 -0.85 -11.41
CA VAL A 61 11.29 -0.86 -11.98
C VAL A 61 11.23 -0.13 -13.32
N ASN A 62 11.85 1.05 -13.45
CA ASN A 62 11.87 1.79 -14.69
C ASN A 62 12.59 1.05 -15.82
N SER A 63 13.60 0.25 -15.47
CA SER A 63 14.28 -0.63 -16.43
C SER A 63 13.42 -1.82 -16.81
N GLY A 64 12.90 -2.56 -15.83
CA GLY A 64 12.18 -3.82 -16.05
C GLY A 64 10.76 -3.63 -16.60
N LEU A 65 10.07 -2.55 -16.19
CA LEU A 65 8.66 -2.27 -16.53
C LEU A 65 8.49 -0.94 -17.28
N SER A 66 9.42 -0.64 -18.19
CA SER A 66 9.38 0.59 -18.96
C SER A 66 8.01 0.84 -19.61
N GLY A 67 7.51 2.09 -19.50
CA GLY A 67 6.23 2.51 -20.05
C GLY A 67 4.99 1.94 -19.35
N LEU A 68 5.14 1.25 -18.23
CA LEU A 68 4.02 0.89 -17.36
C LEU A 68 3.72 2.04 -16.39
N THR A 69 2.49 2.55 -16.40
CA THR A 69 2.05 3.49 -15.37
C THR A 69 1.81 2.74 -14.07
N MET A 70 2.51 3.16 -13.02
CA MET A 70 2.41 2.54 -11.70
C MET A 70 1.87 3.53 -10.68
N PHE A 71 1.00 3.04 -9.81
CA PHE A 71 0.53 3.70 -8.60
C PHE A 71 1.14 2.97 -7.40
N HIS A 72 1.53 3.71 -6.38
CA HIS A 72 2.26 3.12 -5.27
C HIS A 72 1.52 3.35 -3.95
N THR A 73 1.43 2.31 -3.14
CA THR A 73 1.10 2.37 -1.73
C THR A 73 2.41 2.24 -0.94
N MET A 74 2.58 2.99 0.11
CA MET A 74 3.74 2.88 0.99
C MET A 74 3.51 1.76 2.02
N GLY A 75 4.54 0.96 2.29
CA GLY A 75 4.53 -0.05 3.33
C GLY A 75 5.49 0.29 4.48
N ASN A 76 5.48 -0.52 5.54
CA ASN A 76 6.35 -0.27 6.70
C ASN A 76 7.84 -0.42 6.36
N HIS A 77 8.19 -1.20 5.34
CA HIS A 77 9.57 -1.34 4.88
C HIS A 77 9.99 -0.30 3.81
N ASP A 78 9.10 0.61 3.45
CA ASP A 78 9.40 1.76 2.58
C ASP A 78 9.66 3.04 3.40
N ASN A 79 9.64 2.94 4.73
CA ASN A 79 9.97 3.96 5.70
C ASN A 79 11.41 3.85 6.18
N ASN A 80 12.06 4.98 6.41
CA ASN A 80 13.42 4.97 6.97
C ASN A 80 13.40 4.62 8.47
N TYR A 81 13.79 3.39 8.80
CA TYR A 81 13.77 2.89 10.18
C TYR A 81 14.71 3.64 11.14
N GLN A 82 15.64 4.45 10.64
CA GLN A 82 16.53 5.28 11.45
C GLN A 82 15.90 6.62 11.88
N SER A 83 14.69 6.90 11.39
CA SER A 83 13.95 8.11 11.76
C SER A 83 13.17 7.93 13.05
N THR A 84 12.89 9.06 13.72
CA THR A 84 12.17 9.09 15.00
C THR A 84 10.80 9.78 14.92
N SER A 85 10.35 10.10 13.71
CA SER A 85 9.01 10.66 13.45
C SER A 85 8.50 10.17 12.11
N ASP A 86 7.20 10.06 12.00
CA ASP A 86 6.48 9.64 10.80
C ASP A 86 6.88 10.47 9.57
N LEU A 87 6.76 11.78 9.66
CA LEU A 87 7.11 12.68 8.57
C LEU A 87 8.57 12.54 8.07
N ALA A 88 9.51 12.24 8.98
CA ALA A 88 10.90 12.02 8.61
C ALA A 88 11.11 10.63 8.02
N ALA A 89 10.39 9.61 8.52
CA ALA A 89 10.48 8.24 8.04
C ALA A 89 10.01 8.12 6.58
N GLU A 90 8.92 8.81 6.22
CA GLU A 90 8.33 8.80 4.88
C GLU A 90 8.95 9.81 3.89
N SER A 91 9.86 10.66 4.34
CA SER A 91 10.34 11.83 3.56
C SER A 91 10.97 11.43 2.22
N GLU A 92 11.74 10.35 2.18
CA GLU A 92 12.37 9.86 0.95
C GLU A 92 11.33 9.30 -0.03
N TYR A 93 10.36 8.52 0.47
CA TYR A 93 9.24 8.05 -0.33
C TYR A 93 8.47 9.22 -0.97
N ARG A 94 8.09 10.21 -0.19
CA ARG A 94 7.36 11.40 -0.66
C ARG A 94 8.12 12.21 -1.70
N SER A 95 9.45 12.25 -1.59
CA SER A 95 10.27 13.01 -2.53
C SER A 95 10.52 12.29 -3.86
N LEU A 96 10.54 10.96 -3.85
CA LEU A 96 10.97 10.15 -5.00
C LEU A 96 9.82 9.41 -5.68
N ILE A 97 8.83 8.95 -4.93
CA ILE A 97 7.79 8.04 -5.43
C ILE A 97 6.45 8.79 -5.63
N ALA A 98 5.77 9.13 -4.54
CA ALA A 98 4.43 9.71 -4.57
C ALA A 98 4.06 10.32 -3.21
N PRO A 99 2.96 11.10 -3.11
CA PRO A 99 2.30 11.33 -1.84
C PRO A 99 1.96 9.99 -1.17
N THR A 100 1.95 9.92 0.16
CA THR A 100 1.65 8.68 0.88
C THR A 100 0.17 8.32 0.81
N TYR A 101 -0.71 9.31 0.61
CA TYR A 101 -2.13 9.10 0.33
C TYR A 101 -2.63 10.02 -0.79
N TYR A 102 -3.47 9.49 -1.65
CA TYR A 102 -4.03 10.19 -2.81
C TYR A 102 -5.19 9.41 -3.44
N SER A 103 -5.89 10.01 -4.40
CA SER A 103 -6.95 9.34 -5.17
C SER A 103 -6.82 9.62 -6.67
N PHE A 104 -7.43 8.76 -7.47
CA PHE A 104 -7.52 8.91 -8.91
C PHE A 104 -8.70 8.09 -9.47
N ASN A 105 -9.06 8.37 -10.73
CA ASN A 105 -10.13 7.63 -11.40
C ASN A 105 -9.56 6.86 -12.60
N LEU A 106 -9.93 5.59 -12.72
CA LEU A 106 -9.73 4.80 -13.94
C LEU A 106 -11.08 4.28 -14.44
N GLY A 107 -11.52 4.79 -15.57
CA GLY A 107 -12.84 4.50 -16.10
C GLY A 107 -13.96 4.94 -15.15
N LYS A 108 -14.76 4.00 -14.67
CA LYS A 108 -15.88 4.24 -13.74
C LYS A 108 -15.58 3.78 -12.31
N VAL A 109 -14.34 3.67 -11.95
CA VAL A 109 -13.90 3.24 -10.62
C VAL A 109 -13.08 4.35 -9.99
N HIS A 110 -13.36 4.67 -8.74
CA HIS A 110 -12.58 5.58 -7.93
C HIS A 110 -11.57 4.78 -7.11
N TYR A 111 -10.30 5.15 -7.23
CA TYR A 111 -9.19 4.53 -6.50
C TYR A 111 -8.71 5.47 -5.42
N VAL A 112 -8.56 4.95 -4.22
CA VAL A 112 -8.02 5.66 -3.07
C VAL A 112 -6.82 4.89 -2.55
N VAL A 113 -5.71 5.56 -2.40
CA VAL A 113 -4.52 5.03 -1.71
C VAL A 113 -4.44 5.73 -0.37
N LEU A 114 -4.34 4.96 0.71
CA LEU A 114 -4.15 5.47 2.07
C LEU A 114 -2.83 4.98 2.64
N ASP A 115 -2.25 5.78 3.50
CA ASP A 115 -1.13 5.44 4.35
C ASP A 115 -1.67 4.99 5.70
N ASP A 116 -1.50 3.73 6.01
CA ASP A 116 -1.98 3.11 7.25
C ASP A 116 -0.84 2.66 8.18
N ILE A 117 0.38 3.13 7.89
CA ILE A 117 1.59 2.88 8.69
C ILE A 117 2.03 4.18 9.36
N ASP A 118 1.64 4.36 10.62
CA ASP A 118 1.98 5.56 11.40
C ASP A 118 3.21 5.28 12.27
N CYS A 119 4.31 5.94 11.93
CA CYS A 119 5.61 5.79 12.55
C CYS A 119 5.90 6.83 13.65
N ASP A 120 4.89 7.48 14.23
CA ASP A 120 5.09 8.48 15.30
C ASP A 120 5.78 7.90 16.54
N THR A 121 5.69 6.58 16.73
CA THR A 121 6.36 5.86 17.82
C THR A 121 7.69 5.25 17.39
N TYR A 122 8.18 5.56 16.21
CA TYR A 122 9.41 5.02 15.66
C TYR A 122 10.61 5.52 16.46
N ASP A 123 11.45 4.64 16.94
CA ASP A 123 12.58 4.96 17.83
C ASP A 123 13.94 4.84 17.15
N GLY A 124 13.96 4.69 15.83
CA GLY A 124 15.19 4.53 15.05
C GLY A 124 15.80 3.13 15.11
N THR A 125 15.08 2.15 15.69
CA THR A 125 15.51 0.74 15.69
C THR A 125 14.95 -0.02 14.49
N ALA A 126 15.53 -1.20 14.23
CA ALA A 126 15.02 -2.08 13.19
C ALA A 126 13.73 -2.82 13.58
N ASP A 127 13.20 -2.62 14.77
CA ASP A 127 12.05 -3.36 15.32
C ASP A 127 10.70 -2.87 14.81
N ARG A 128 10.67 -1.84 13.98
CA ARG A 128 9.44 -1.39 13.31
C ARG A 128 8.37 -0.87 14.25
N ASN A 129 8.71 0.07 15.11
CA ASN A 129 7.75 0.75 15.98
C ASN A 129 6.78 1.60 15.17
N TYR A 130 5.74 0.99 14.64
CA TYR A 130 4.66 1.67 13.97
C TYR A 130 3.30 1.16 14.48
N VAL A 131 2.29 1.97 14.27
CA VAL A 131 0.88 1.63 14.54
C VAL A 131 0.14 1.55 13.21
N LYS A 132 -0.70 0.54 13.05
CA LYS A 132 -1.63 0.44 11.91
C LYS A 132 -2.79 1.40 12.16
N ARG A 133 -2.69 2.59 11.63
CA ARG A 133 -3.63 3.68 11.90
C ARG A 133 -3.72 4.62 10.71
N ILE A 134 -4.92 5.10 10.43
CA ILE A 134 -5.14 6.19 9.48
C ILE A 134 -5.23 7.47 10.28
N THR A 135 -4.35 8.43 10.01
CA THR A 135 -4.32 9.69 10.75
C THR A 135 -5.59 10.52 10.55
N SER A 136 -5.96 11.33 11.54
CA SER A 136 -7.13 12.22 11.44
C SER A 136 -7.06 13.13 10.22
N ARG A 137 -5.85 13.58 9.87
CA ARG A 137 -5.63 14.41 8.67
C ARG A 137 -5.98 13.67 7.38
N GLN A 138 -5.66 12.37 7.28
CA GLN A 138 -6.06 11.56 6.13
C GLN A 138 -7.58 11.35 6.09
N LEU A 139 -8.21 11.12 7.25
CA LEU A 139 -9.66 10.96 7.33
C LEU A 139 -10.39 12.24 6.91
N GLU A 140 -9.93 13.42 7.33
CA GLU A 140 -10.47 14.71 6.90
C GLU A 140 -10.33 14.92 5.38
N TRP A 141 -9.16 14.55 4.84
CA TRP A 141 -8.91 14.59 3.40
C TRP A 141 -9.84 13.61 2.65
N LEU A 142 -9.99 12.37 3.16
CA LEU A 142 -10.84 11.35 2.56
C LEU A 142 -12.32 11.78 2.56
N GLU A 143 -12.80 12.35 3.66
CA GLU A 143 -14.16 12.90 3.74
C GLU A 143 -14.42 13.90 2.62
N LYS A 144 -13.49 14.82 2.43
CA LYS A 144 -13.58 15.82 1.36
C LYS A 144 -13.51 15.19 -0.02
N ASP A 145 -12.60 14.25 -0.26
CA ASP A 145 -12.47 13.54 -1.53
C ASP A 145 -13.77 12.82 -1.88
N LEU A 146 -14.30 12.03 -0.93
CA LEU A 146 -15.55 11.29 -1.11
C LEU A 146 -16.77 12.19 -1.32
N SER A 147 -16.73 13.44 -0.88
CA SER A 147 -17.83 14.39 -1.14
C SER A 147 -18.06 14.67 -2.63
N TYR A 148 -17.06 14.41 -3.46
CA TYR A 148 -17.13 14.55 -4.92
C TYR A 148 -17.45 13.22 -5.64
N VAL A 149 -17.52 12.10 -4.91
CA VAL A 149 -17.71 10.76 -5.48
C VAL A 149 -19.17 10.31 -5.27
N PRO A 150 -19.95 10.14 -6.33
CA PRO A 150 -21.29 9.58 -6.21
C PRO A 150 -21.29 8.19 -5.58
N LYS A 151 -22.27 7.90 -4.72
CA LYS A 151 -22.40 6.58 -4.06
C LYS A 151 -22.55 5.39 -5.01
N SER A 152 -22.91 5.63 -6.28
CA SER A 152 -22.99 4.61 -7.32
C SER A 152 -21.64 4.23 -7.95
N ILE A 153 -20.58 4.99 -7.64
CA ILE A 153 -19.22 4.70 -8.14
C ILE A 153 -18.55 3.73 -7.16
N PRO A 154 -18.10 2.56 -7.64
CA PRO A 154 -17.33 1.65 -6.81
C PRO A 154 -15.96 2.24 -6.46
N ILE A 155 -15.50 1.94 -5.26
CA ILE A 155 -14.20 2.38 -4.75
C ILE A 155 -13.28 1.18 -4.62
N VAL A 156 -12.06 1.30 -5.11
CA VAL A 156 -10.94 0.42 -4.75
C VAL A 156 -10.05 1.18 -3.80
N MET A 157 -9.92 0.68 -2.58
CA MET A 157 -9.11 1.29 -1.53
C MET A 157 -7.87 0.45 -1.29
N ALA A 158 -6.72 1.02 -1.61
CA ALA A 158 -5.42 0.38 -1.43
C ALA A 158 -4.77 0.90 -0.16
N MET A 159 -4.33 -0.02 0.67
CA MET A 159 -3.58 0.21 1.91
C MET A 159 -2.49 -0.85 2.03
N HIS A 160 -1.46 -0.61 2.82
CA HIS A 160 -0.44 -1.62 3.00
C HIS A 160 -0.90 -2.71 3.96
N ALA A 161 -1.24 -2.37 5.20
CA ALA A 161 -1.69 -3.34 6.17
C ALA A 161 -3.13 -3.79 5.89
N GLN A 162 -3.41 -5.04 6.18
CA GLN A 162 -4.74 -5.60 6.01
C GLN A 162 -5.73 -4.99 7.02
N VAL A 163 -6.92 -4.65 6.52
CA VAL A 163 -8.00 -4.15 7.39
C VAL A 163 -8.49 -5.24 8.35
N TYR A 164 -8.53 -6.48 7.88
CA TYR A 164 -9.01 -7.63 8.61
C TYR A 164 -7.93 -8.70 8.74
N TYR A 165 -7.82 -9.30 9.89
CA TYR A 165 -6.90 -10.40 10.18
C TYR A 165 -7.67 -11.69 10.48
N PRO A 166 -7.31 -12.84 9.88
CA PRO A 166 -7.98 -14.11 10.13
C PRO A 166 -7.78 -14.57 11.57
N THR A 167 -8.84 -15.13 12.14
CA THR A 167 -8.88 -15.76 13.48
C THR A 167 -9.39 -17.19 13.38
N ALA A 168 -9.40 -17.92 14.44
CA ALA A 168 -9.93 -19.29 14.46
C ALA A 168 -11.45 -19.38 14.14
N THR A 169 -12.20 -18.28 14.32
CA THR A 169 -13.66 -18.25 14.19
C THR A 169 -14.18 -17.21 13.18
N GLY A 170 -13.30 -16.63 12.37
CA GLY A 170 -13.64 -15.59 11.40
C GLY A 170 -12.51 -14.58 11.23
N PHE A 171 -12.82 -13.31 11.33
CA PHE A 171 -11.87 -12.21 11.19
C PHE A 171 -12.02 -11.20 12.33
N LYS A 172 -10.96 -10.45 12.59
CA LYS A 172 -10.98 -9.26 13.45
C LYS A 172 -10.48 -8.05 12.65
N VAL A 173 -10.87 -6.85 13.07
CA VAL A 173 -10.24 -5.61 12.58
C VAL A 173 -8.81 -5.54 13.14
N ASP A 174 -7.85 -5.23 12.28
CA ASP A 174 -6.41 -5.27 12.62
C ASP A 174 -5.76 -3.88 12.61
N HIS A 175 -6.57 -2.84 12.63
CA HIS A 175 -6.14 -1.45 12.75
C HIS A 175 -6.56 -0.88 14.10
N ASP A 176 -5.99 0.26 14.44
CA ASP A 176 -6.48 1.08 15.56
C ASP A 176 -8.00 1.25 15.47
N SER A 177 -8.71 1.04 16.56
CA SER A 177 -10.17 0.96 16.57
C SER A 177 -10.82 2.31 16.28
N GLU A 178 -10.24 3.43 16.71
CA GLU A 178 -10.78 4.76 16.49
C GLU A 178 -10.69 5.13 15.02
N SER A 179 -9.52 4.98 14.41
CA SER A 179 -9.31 5.30 13.00
C SER A 179 -10.10 4.38 12.07
N SER A 180 -10.20 3.08 12.37
CA SER A 180 -10.97 2.14 11.55
C SER A 180 -12.48 2.38 11.64
N ASN A 181 -13.02 2.70 12.82
CA ASN A 181 -14.43 3.05 12.95
C ASN A 181 -14.78 4.35 12.20
N SER A 182 -13.89 5.34 12.24
CA SER A 182 -14.03 6.58 11.47
C SER A 182 -13.99 6.32 9.98
N LEU A 183 -13.05 5.49 9.50
CA LEU A 183 -12.97 5.08 8.11
C LEU A 183 -14.26 4.40 7.65
N PHE A 184 -14.75 3.38 8.39
CA PHE A 184 -15.98 2.68 8.01
C PHE A 184 -17.21 3.59 8.01
N SER A 185 -17.24 4.58 8.89
CA SER A 185 -18.31 5.59 8.91
C SER A 185 -18.32 6.43 7.63
N LEU A 186 -17.16 6.92 7.19
CA LEU A 186 -17.00 7.68 5.94
C LEU A 186 -17.40 6.85 4.71
N LEU A 187 -17.07 5.56 4.71
CA LEU A 187 -17.35 4.65 3.61
C LEU A 187 -18.80 4.15 3.56
N SER A 188 -19.61 4.52 4.53
CA SER A 188 -21.01 4.08 4.60
C SER A 188 -21.79 4.45 3.34
N GLY A 189 -22.48 3.47 2.76
CA GLY A 189 -23.27 3.61 1.54
C GLY A 189 -22.47 3.58 0.23
N TYR A 190 -21.14 3.40 0.27
CA TYR A 190 -20.33 3.06 -0.91
C TYR A 190 -20.14 1.56 -1.06
N THR A 191 -19.91 1.12 -2.29
CA THR A 191 -19.35 -0.21 -2.57
C THR A 191 -17.83 -0.09 -2.55
N VAL A 192 -17.16 -0.69 -1.58
CA VAL A 192 -15.72 -0.56 -1.38
C VAL A 192 -15.05 -1.93 -1.43
N HIS A 193 -13.97 -2.01 -2.20
CA HIS A 193 -13.09 -3.17 -2.27
C HIS A 193 -11.73 -2.79 -1.71
N PHE A 194 -11.35 -3.36 -0.57
CA PHE A 194 -10.02 -3.19 -0.01
C PHE A 194 -9.03 -4.14 -0.71
N VAL A 195 -7.86 -3.62 -1.05
CA VAL A 195 -6.71 -4.40 -1.55
C VAL A 195 -5.50 -4.06 -0.68
N THR A 196 -4.90 -5.09 -0.09
CA THR A 196 -3.87 -4.93 0.94
C THR A 196 -2.75 -5.95 0.80
N GLY A 197 -1.61 -5.68 1.41
CA GLY A 197 -0.44 -6.53 1.48
C GLY A 197 -0.11 -6.95 2.92
N HIS A 198 1.17 -6.81 3.33
CA HIS A 198 1.72 -6.90 4.67
C HIS A 198 1.77 -8.29 5.31
N THR A 199 0.68 -9.06 5.29
CA THR A 199 0.62 -10.36 5.95
C THR A 199 1.32 -11.49 5.22
N HIS A 200 1.65 -11.31 3.95
CA HIS A 200 2.17 -12.38 3.06
C HIS A 200 1.25 -13.59 2.95
N TYR A 201 -0.05 -13.45 3.23
CA TYR A 201 -1.07 -14.47 3.08
C TYR A 201 -2.13 -14.05 2.08
N ASN A 202 -2.64 -15.04 1.35
CA ASN A 202 -3.79 -14.82 0.46
C ASN A 202 -5.08 -15.20 1.19
N PHE A 203 -5.96 -14.24 1.40
CA PHE A 203 -7.31 -14.46 1.90
C PHE A 203 -8.27 -13.38 1.39
N ASN A 204 -9.56 -13.71 1.37
CA ASN A 204 -10.62 -12.77 1.09
C ASN A 204 -11.53 -12.65 2.31
N VAL A 205 -12.06 -11.45 2.55
CA VAL A 205 -13.11 -11.19 3.53
C VAL A 205 -14.32 -10.66 2.79
N THR A 206 -15.46 -11.30 2.98
CA THR A 206 -16.73 -10.95 2.35
C THR A 206 -17.70 -10.39 3.39
N PRO A 207 -18.81 -9.72 3.00
CA PRO A 207 -19.80 -9.24 3.95
C PRO A 207 -20.47 -10.33 4.80
N GLU A 208 -20.42 -11.58 4.34
CA GLU A 208 -21.01 -12.75 5.01
C GLU A 208 -20.08 -13.33 6.10
N ASP A 209 -18.81 -12.94 6.11
CA ASP A 209 -17.85 -13.43 7.07
C ASP A 209 -18.10 -12.85 8.48
N ASN A 210 -17.83 -13.65 9.51
CA ASN A 210 -17.91 -13.18 10.87
C ASN A 210 -16.71 -12.28 11.19
N VAL A 211 -16.97 -10.98 11.34
CA VAL A 211 -15.96 -9.97 11.66
C VAL A 211 -16.19 -9.43 13.06
N THR A 212 -15.24 -9.66 13.96
CA THR A 212 -15.22 -9.04 15.29
C THR A 212 -14.58 -7.65 15.18
N ARG A 213 -15.35 -6.65 15.60
CA ARG A 213 -14.84 -5.28 15.78
C ARG A 213 -14.43 -5.12 17.23
N GLY A 214 -13.22 -4.65 17.46
CA GLY A 214 -12.67 -4.36 18.77
C GLY A 214 -13.37 -3.21 19.49
#